data_78bf9c06f7d8266db42c35d6f3907b11
#
_entry.id   78bf9c06f7d8266db42c35d6f3907b11
#
_cell.length_a   1.000
_cell.length_b   1.000
_cell.length_c   1.000
_cell.angle_alpha   90.00
_cell.angle_beta   90.00
_cell.angle_gamma   90.00
#
_symmetry.space_group_name_H-M   'P 1'
#
loop_
_entity.id
_entity.type
_entity.pdbx_description
1 polymer ?
#
loop_
_entity_poly.entity_id
_entity_poly.type
_entity_poly.pdbx_seq_one_letter_code
_entity_poly.pdbx_strand_id
1 'polypeptide(L)'
;MKKFIRVLVPLLLAVLIIASIGWYLFTYDRGFTRDFLLTQARYNDLHGNSRLSSWFYDLAYNFSNHDENVAIELANLYKADDNYTKAEYTLTNAINSEPSAELFTALCKTYVEQDKLLDAVSLLDKITNPDIKAEIEAQRPDAPISNYEPGYYSQYIDVTLYAAGKLYYTTNGEYPSVKDPVYESPITLPAGETTIYAIAVGDNGLVSPLTVLGYTVTGVIEEVKFADPAVEAALRELTGDTGLPLLPSLHPALEEGQIVGDYAGQGELQAAAALLPLYADDPLPTSLRAAGYGADGQ
;
A
#
# COMPACT_ATOMS: atom_id res chain seq x y z
N MET A 1 -77.71 1.96 13.69
CA MET A 1 -77.05 0.85 12.98
C MET A 1 -77.05 1.00 11.45
N LYS A 2 -78.17 1.17 10.76
CA LYS A 2 -78.23 1.26 9.27
C LYS A 2 -77.46 2.43 8.67
N LYS A 3 -77.36 3.60 9.30
CA LYS A 3 -76.60 4.78 8.82
C LYS A 3 -75.10 4.56 8.97
N PHE A 4 -74.61 3.88 10.02
CA PHE A 4 -73.21 3.56 10.25
C PHE A 4 -72.69 2.55 9.19
N ILE A 5 -73.45 1.54 8.88
CA ILE A 5 -73.13 0.52 7.87
C ILE A 5 -73.04 1.15 6.48
N ARG A 6 -73.90 2.13 6.14
CA ARG A 6 -73.87 2.86 4.85
C ARG A 6 -72.63 3.69 4.60
N VAL A 7 -71.93 4.14 5.63
CA VAL A 7 -70.67 4.86 5.55
C VAL A 7 -69.47 3.93 5.68
N LEU A 8 -69.53 2.94 6.55
CA LEU A 8 -68.42 2.05 6.83
C LEU A 8 -68.13 1.10 5.65
N VAL A 9 -69.16 0.58 4.97
CA VAL A 9 -68.98 -0.37 3.84
C VAL A 9 -68.25 0.29 2.65
N PRO A 10 -68.66 1.51 2.13
CA PRO A 10 -67.93 2.14 1.06
C PRO A 10 -66.53 2.56 1.47
N LEU A 11 -66.27 2.95 2.73
CA LEU A 11 -64.95 3.25 3.23
C LEU A 11 -64.03 2.00 3.19
N LEU A 12 -64.52 0.85 3.67
CA LEU A 12 -63.79 -0.40 3.61
C LEU A 12 -63.50 -0.87 2.17
N LEU A 13 -64.48 -0.70 1.27
CA LEU A 13 -64.30 -0.97 -0.17
C LEU A 13 -63.25 -0.07 -0.76
N ALA A 14 -63.24 1.23 -0.46
CA ALA A 14 -62.20 2.17 -0.94
C ALA A 14 -60.83 1.76 -0.43
N VAL A 15 -60.67 1.37 0.84
CA VAL A 15 -59.42 0.90 1.41
C VAL A 15 -58.96 -0.38 0.71
N LEU A 16 -59.88 -1.33 0.45
CA LEU A 16 -59.55 -2.56 -0.29
C LEU A 16 -59.11 -2.31 -1.73
N ILE A 17 -59.76 -1.36 -2.43
CA ILE A 17 -59.37 -0.97 -3.78
C ILE A 17 -58.00 -0.32 -3.77
N ILE A 18 -57.71 0.62 -2.86
CA ILE A 18 -56.41 1.25 -2.72
C ILE A 18 -55.34 0.21 -2.39
N ALA A 19 -55.64 -0.71 -1.45
CA ALA A 19 -54.71 -1.79 -1.11
C ALA A 19 -54.47 -2.74 -2.27
N SER A 20 -55.47 -3.05 -3.11
CA SER A 20 -55.29 -3.91 -4.29
C SER A 20 -54.51 -3.24 -5.40
N ILE A 21 -54.72 -1.93 -5.62
CA ILE A 21 -53.93 -1.15 -6.56
C ILE A 21 -52.49 -1.06 -6.05
N GLY A 22 -52.30 -0.75 -4.77
CA GLY A 22 -50.97 -0.75 -4.14
C GLY A 22 -50.25 -2.08 -4.29
N TRP A 23 -50.96 -3.19 -4.03
CA TRP A 23 -50.46 -4.57 -4.20
C TRP A 23 -50.08 -4.84 -5.67
N TYR A 24 -50.91 -4.42 -6.62
CA TYR A 24 -50.64 -4.59 -8.06
C TYR A 24 -49.35 -3.82 -8.48
N LEU A 25 -49.27 -2.54 -8.12
CA LEU A 25 -48.10 -1.71 -8.44
C LEU A 25 -46.83 -2.31 -7.80
N PHE A 26 -46.92 -2.72 -6.56
CA PHE A 26 -45.81 -3.30 -5.81
C PHE A 26 -45.30 -4.63 -6.42
N THR A 27 -46.19 -5.45 -6.99
CA THR A 27 -45.83 -6.77 -7.53
C THR A 27 -45.49 -6.74 -9.02
N TYR A 28 -46.09 -5.85 -9.80
CA TYR A 28 -45.97 -5.85 -11.26
C TYR A 28 -45.20 -4.67 -11.83
N ASP A 29 -45.20 -3.52 -11.16
CA ASP A 29 -44.41 -2.35 -11.56
C ASP A 29 -43.23 -2.14 -10.60
N ARG A 30 -42.14 -2.86 -10.86
CA ARG A 30 -40.93 -2.75 -10.06
C ARG A 30 -40.31 -1.34 -10.09
N GLY A 31 -40.39 -0.65 -11.23
CA GLY A 31 -39.88 0.72 -11.39
C GLY A 31 -40.60 1.70 -10.49
N PHE A 32 -41.93 1.69 -10.52
CA PHE A 32 -42.74 2.55 -9.64
C PHE A 32 -42.47 2.27 -8.15
N THR A 33 -42.40 0.99 -7.78
CA THR A 33 -42.13 0.59 -6.39
C THR A 33 -40.74 1.07 -5.94
N ARG A 34 -39.72 0.85 -6.75
CA ARG A 34 -38.36 1.36 -6.49
C ARG A 34 -38.36 2.88 -6.28
N ASP A 35 -38.93 3.63 -7.21
CA ASP A 35 -38.92 5.10 -7.18
C ASP A 35 -39.71 5.66 -5.98
N PHE A 36 -40.81 5.00 -5.60
CA PHE A 36 -41.55 5.31 -4.37
C PHE A 36 -40.69 5.07 -3.13
N LEU A 37 -40.01 3.90 -3.03
CA LEU A 37 -39.15 3.55 -1.91
C LEU A 37 -37.96 4.51 -1.80
N LEU A 38 -37.31 4.86 -2.93
CA LEU A 38 -36.24 5.86 -2.97
C LEU A 38 -36.71 7.25 -2.53
N THR A 39 -37.90 7.66 -2.94
CA THR A 39 -38.52 8.93 -2.51
C THR A 39 -38.70 8.93 -0.98
N GLN A 40 -39.23 7.83 -0.40
CA GLN A 40 -39.39 7.71 1.05
C GLN A 40 -38.03 7.67 1.77
N ALA A 41 -37.05 6.99 1.21
CA ALA A 41 -35.70 6.94 1.73
C ALA A 41 -35.07 8.33 1.84
N ARG A 42 -35.04 9.08 0.73
CA ARG A 42 -34.53 10.44 0.67
C ARG A 42 -35.28 11.43 1.55
N TYR A 43 -36.61 11.29 1.62
CA TYR A 43 -37.42 12.11 2.54
C TYR A 43 -37.01 11.89 4.00
N ASN A 44 -36.84 10.63 4.43
CA ASN A 44 -36.44 10.32 5.80
C ASN A 44 -35.00 10.74 6.09
N ASP A 45 -34.09 10.64 5.12
CA ASP A 45 -32.70 11.12 5.22
C ASP A 45 -32.68 12.64 5.48
N LEU A 46 -33.37 13.43 4.66
CA LEU A 46 -33.48 14.87 4.82
C LEU A 46 -34.07 15.31 6.17
N HIS A 47 -34.87 14.45 6.83
CA HIS A 47 -35.46 14.72 8.13
C HIS A 47 -34.67 14.10 9.30
N GLY A 48 -33.46 13.58 9.06
CA GLY A 48 -32.58 13.01 10.07
C GLY A 48 -33.03 11.65 10.60
N ASN A 49 -33.94 10.95 9.91
CA ASN A 49 -34.42 9.62 10.27
C ASN A 49 -33.59 8.51 9.60
N SER A 50 -32.26 8.48 9.84
CA SER A 50 -31.31 7.56 9.15
C SER A 50 -31.78 6.10 9.18
N ARG A 51 -32.38 5.65 10.29
CA ARG A 51 -32.85 4.27 10.44
C ARG A 51 -34.00 3.90 9.50
N LEU A 52 -34.94 4.83 9.28
CA LEU A 52 -36.02 4.63 8.32
C LEU A 52 -35.52 4.82 6.89
N SER A 53 -34.63 5.76 6.68
CA SER A 53 -33.98 5.98 5.39
C SER A 53 -33.26 4.70 4.93
N SER A 54 -32.37 4.16 5.73
CA SER A 54 -31.65 2.92 5.40
C SER A 54 -32.58 1.72 5.16
N TRP A 55 -33.69 1.61 5.92
CA TRP A 55 -34.67 0.55 5.70
C TRP A 55 -35.39 0.70 4.34
N PHE A 56 -35.75 1.91 3.94
CA PHE A 56 -36.35 2.15 2.64
C PHE A 56 -35.36 1.94 1.50
N TYR A 57 -34.09 2.31 1.67
CA TYR A 57 -33.03 2.02 0.69
C TYR A 57 -32.77 0.52 0.57
N ASP A 58 -32.73 -0.24 1.67
CA ASP A 58 -32.62 -1.70 1.66
C ASP A 58 -33.73 -2.35 0.86
N LEU A 59 -34.98 -1.89 1.05
CA LEU A 59 -36.12 -2.36 0.27
C LEU A 59 -35.96 -1.99 -1.21
N ALA A 60 -35.61 -0.74 -1.53
CA ALA A 60 -35.43 -0.29 -2.89
C ALA A 60 -34.32 -1.10 -3.60
N TYR A 61 -33.21 -1.36 -2.92
CA TYR A 61 -32.12 -2.16 -3.42
C TYR A 61 -32.54 -3.59 -3.77
N ASN A 62 -33.27 -4.24 -2.87
CA ASN A 62 -33.81 -5.59 -3.12
C ASN A 62 -34.84 -5.61 -4.27
N PHE A 63 -35.66 -4.55 -4.40
CA PHE A 63 -36.65 -4.45 -5.50
C PHE A 63 -36.04 -4.05 -6.84
N SER A 64 -34.94 -3.34 -6.85
CA SER A 64 -34.25 -2.89 -8.06
C SER A 64 -33.35 -3.96 -8.69
N ASN A 65 -33.34 -5.16 -8.14
CA ASN A 65 -32.40 -6.22 -8.53
C ASN A 65 -30.93 -5.80 -8.39
N HIS A 66 -30.61 -5.15 -7.27
CA HIS A 66 -29.27 -4.68 -6.92
C HIS A 66 -28.72 -3.54 -7.82
N ASP A 67 -29.61 -2.63 -8.21
CA ASP A 67 -29.26 -1.44 -9.00
C ASP A 67 -28.04 -0.72 -8.39
N GLU A 68 -27.08 -0.42 -9.24
CA GLU A 68 -25.79 0.21 -8.88
C GLU A 68 -25.95 1.52 -8.10
N ASN A 69 -26.77 2.43 -8.61
CA ASN A 69 -26.95 3.75 -7.99
C ASN A 69 -27.58 3.61 -6.59
N VAL A 70 -28.55 2.68 -6.46
CA VAL A 70 -29.19 2.41 -5.18
C VAL A 70 -28.20 1.77 -4.20
N ALA A 71 -27.33 0.88 -4.68
CA ALA A 71 -26.29 0.27 -3.86
C ALA A 71 -25.30 1.31 -3.33
N ILE A 72 -24.86 2.24 -4.18
CA ILE A 72 -23.92 3.31 -3.82
C ILE A 72 -24.58 4.29 -2.82
N GLU A 73 -25.81 4.72 -3.07
CA GLU A 73 -26.54 5.61 -2.13
C GLU A 73 -26.72 4.93 -0.75
N LEU A 74 -27.13 3.65 -0.73
CA LEU A 74 -27.28 2.88 0.50
C LEU A 74 -25.95 2.70 1.25
N ALA A 75 -24.88 2.38 0.54
CA ALA A 75 -23.55 2.26 1.13
C ALA A 75 -23.07 3.58 1.74
N ASN A 76 -23.30 4.71 1.06
CA ASN A 76 -22.97 6.04 1.59
C ASN A 76 -23.76 6.36 2.87
N LEU A 77 -25.04 5.96 2.94
CA LEU A 77 -25.84 6.13 4.14
C LEU A 77 -25.30 5.28 5.30
N TYR A 78 -24.94 4.02 5.03
CA TYR A 78 -24.32 3.17 6.04
C TYR A 78 -22.97 3.73 6.53
N LYS A 79 -22.15 4.31 5.64
CA LYS A 79 -20.91 5.00 6.04
C LYS A 79 -21.16 6.22 6.91
N ALA A 80 -22.20 7.00 6.63
CA ALA A 80 -22.59 8.15 7.45
C ALA A 80 -23.01 7.74 8.88
N ASP A 81 -23.51 6.52 9.04
CA ASP A 81 -23.84 5.90 10.34
C ASP A 81 -22.66 5.08 10.92
N ASP A 82 -21.43 5.27 10.44
CA ASP A 82 -20.21 4.50 10.81
C ASP A 82 -20.33 2.97 10.60
N ASN A 83 -21.33 2.52 9.82
CA ASN A 83 -21.58 1.09 9.58
C ASN A 83 -20.89 0.61 8.29
N TYR A 84 -19.57 0.70 8.27
CA TYR A 84 -18.75 0.30 7.13
C TYR A 84 -18.91 -1.17 6.72
N THR A 85 -19.17 -2.07 7.68
CA THR A 85 -19.41 -3.48 7.39
C THR A 85 -20.61 -3.69 6.47
N LYS A 86 -21.71 -2.96 6.71
CA LYS A 86 -22.88 -3.02 5.83
C LYS A 86 -22.63 -2.35 4.50
N ALA A 87 -21.90 -1.24 4.47
CA ALA A 87 -21.50 -0.58 3.22
C ALA A 87 -20.69 -1.52 2.33
N GLU A 88 -19.65 -2.17 2.86
CA GLU A 88 -18.85 -3.17 2.15
C GLU A 88 -19.71 -4.32 1.65
N TYR A 89 -20.56 -4.88 2.50
CA TYR A 89 -21.45 -5.98 2.11
C TYR A 89 -22.38 -5.60 0.96
N THR A 90 -22.99 -4.42 1.02
CA THR A 90 -23.90 -3.93 0.00
C THR A 90 -23.19 -3.76 -1.35
N LEU A 91 -22.03 -3.09 -1.35
CA LEU A 91 -21.23 -2.89 -2.57
C LEU A 91 -20.69 -4.20 -3.14
N THR A 92 -20.22 -5.10 -2.28
CA THR A 92 -19.73 -6.42 -2.71
C THR A 92 -20.85 -7.25 -3.34
N ASN A 93 -22.05 -7.24 -2.78
CA ASN A 93 -23.20 -7.93 -3.35
C ASN A 93 -23.60 -7.34 -4.71
N ALA A 94 -23.56 -6.01 -4.86
CA ALA A 94 -23.84 -5.36 -6.12
C ALA A 94 -22.80 -5.73 -7.19
N ILE A 95 -21.51 -5.70 -6.86
CA ILE A 95 -20.41 -6.14 -7.74
C ILE A 95 -20.59 -7.60 -8.18
N ASN A 96 -21.00 -8.48 -7.26
CA ASN A 96 -21.22 -9.89 -7.58
C ASN A 96 -22.46 -10.13 -8.47
N SER A 97 -23.43 -9.22 -8.43
CA SER A 97 -24.64 -9.28 -9.26
C SER A 97 -24.39 -8.71 -10.65
N GLU A 98 -23.93 -7.46 -10.71
CA GLU A 98 -23.64 -6.75 -11.95
C GLU A 98 -22.44 -5.81 -11.72
N PRO A 99 -21.21 -6.26 -12.04
CA PRO A 99 -19.99 -5.48 -11.79
C PRO A 99 -19.91 -4.26 -12.70
N SER A 100 -19.50 -3.10 -12.13
CA SER A 100 -19.24 -1.85 -12.84
C SER A 100 -18.04 -1.12 -12.26
N ALA A 101 -17.44 -0.19 -13.01
CA ALA A 101 -16.31 0.60 -12.55
C ALA A 101 -16.70 1.51 -11.37
N GLU A 102 -17.92 2.01 -11.37
CA GLU A 102 -18.47 2.85 -10.30
C GLU A 102 -18.58 2.09 -8.97
N LEU A 103 -19.05 0.84 -8.99
CA LEU A 103 -19.13 -0.01 -7.80
C LEU A 103 -17.75 -0.35 -7.24
N PHE A 104 -16.79 -0.70 -8.10
CA PHE A 104 -15.41 -0.91 -7.67
C PHE A 104 -14.78 0.34 -7.08
N THR A 105 -15.03 1.51 -7.69
CA THR A 105 -14.58 2.80 -7.17
C THR A 105 -15.20 3.11 -5.81
N ALA A 106 -16.51 2.88 -5.65
CA ALA A 106 -17.21 3.10 -4.38
C ALA A 106 -16.68 2.17 -3.27
N LEU A 107 -16.42 0.89 -3.58
CA LEU A 107 -15.88 -0.06 -2.61
C LEU A 107 -14.40 0.25 -2.28
N CYS A 108 -13.58 0.60 -3.28
CA CYS A 108 -12.21 1.07 -3.09
C CYS A 108 -12.16 2.26 -2.12
N LYS A 109 -12.98 3.27 -2.37
CA LYS A 109 -13.11 4.45 -1.50
C LYS A 109 -13.55 4.08 -0.09
N THR A 110 -14.46 3.12 0.05
CA THR A 110 -14.91 2.61 1.35
C THR A 110 -13.77 1.94 2.12
N TYR A 111 -12.87 1.22 1.44
CA TYR A 111 -11.65 0.65 2.05
C TYR A 111 -10.65 1.73 2.46
N VAL A 112 -10.42 2.74 1.61
CA VAL A 112 -9.54 3.88 1.94
C VAL A 112 -10.03 4.62 3.20
N GLU A 113 -11.32 4.89 3.31
CA GLU A 113 -11.94 5.54 4.48
C GLU A 113 -11.79 4.71 5.77
N GLN A 114 -11.68 3.39 5.67
CA GLN A 114 -11.43 2.47 6.79
C GLN A 114 -9.95 2.20 7.07
N ASP A 115 -9.04 2.86 6.37
CA ASP A 115 -7.61 2.59 6.51
C ASP A 115 -7.19 1.18 6.03
N LYS A 116 -7.87 0.65 5.04
CA LYS A 116 -7.63 -0.67 4.43
C LYS A 116 -7.00 -0.51 3.04
N LEU A 117 -5.85 0.20 2.95
CA LEU A 117 -5.22 0.51 1.64
C LEU A 117 -4.86 -0.75 0.85
N LEU A 118 -4.35 -1.80 1.51
CA LEU A 118 -4.01 -3.06 0.82
C LEU A 118 -5.24 -3.80 0.29
N ASP A 119 -6.36 -3.76 1.02
CA ASP A 119 -7.61 -4.35 0.54
C ASP A 119 -8.11 -3.59 -0.69
N ALA A 120 -7.97 -2.25 -0.69
CA ALA A 120 -8.28 -1.41 -1.84
C ALA A 120 -7.39 -1.75 -3.06
N VAL A 121 -6.07 -1.90 -2.88
CA VAL A 121 -5.14 -2.35 -3.95
C VAL A 121 -5.56 -3.73 -4.45
N SER A 122 -5.75 -4.69 -3.53
CA SER A 122 -6.13 -6.06 -3.88
C SER A 122 -7.47 -6.17 -4.59
N LEU A 123 -8.43 -5.30 -4.26
CA LEU A 123 -9.71 -5.20 -4.94
C LEU A 123 -9.53 -4.85 -6.42
N LEU A 124 -8.76 -3.79 -6.70
CA LEU A 124 -8.56 -3.28 -8.06
C LEU A 124 -7.71 -4.24 -8.90
N ASP A 125 -6.67 -4.85 -8.31
CA ASP A 125 -5.78 -5.78 -9.00
C ASP A 125 -6.49 -7.08 -9.40
N LYS A 126 -7.55 -7.48 -8.68
CA LYS A 126 -8.34 -8.69 -8.95
C LYS A 126 -9.48 -8.50 -9.97
N ILE A 127 -9.65 -7.32 -10.53
CA ILE A 127 -10.67 -7.10 -11.57
C ILE A 127 -10.34 -7.96 -12.79
N THR A 128 -11.26 -8.86 -13.15
CA THR A 128 -11.10 -9.82 -14.24
C THR A 128 -11.78 -9.37 -15.53
N ASN A 129 -12.81 -8.52 -15.45
CA ASN A 129 -13.47 -7.97 -16.62
C ASN A 129 -12.54 -6.94 -17.29
N PRO A 130 -12.14 -7.13 -18.57
CA PRO A 130 -11.16 -6.27 -19.23
C PRO A 130 -11.67 -4.83 -19.46
N ASP A 131 -12.96 -4.65 -19.70
CA ASP A 131 -13.54 -3.33 -19.96
C ASP A 131 -13.56 -2.51 -18.68
N ILE A 132 -14.04 -3.09 -17.58
CA ILE A 132 -14.03 -2.45 -16.24
C ILE A 132 -12.60 -2.16 -15.80
N LYS A 133 -11.70 -3.11 -16.03
CA LYS A 133 -10.27 -2.93 -15.68
C LYS A 133 -9.67 -1.75 -16.43
N ALA A 134 -9.91 -1.66 -17.74
CA ALA A 134 -9.40 -0.56 -18.55
C ALA A 134 -9.95 0.80 -18.10
N GLU A 135 -11.23 0.86 -17.72
CA GLU A 135 -11.86 2.06 -17.22
C GLU A 135 -11.29 2.50 -15.87
N ILE A 136 -11.06 1.56 -14.94
CA ILE A 136 -10.43 1.83 -13.65
C ILE A 136 -8.98 2.27 -13.84
N GLU A 137 -8.17 1.56 -14.65
CA GLU A 137 -6.76 1.90 -14.89
C GLU A 137 -6.61 3.29 -15.55
N ALA A 138 -7.57 3.72 -16.37
CA ALA A 138 -7.56 5.07 -16.95
C ALA A 138 -7.74 6.20 -15.92
N GLN A 139 -8.27 5.89 -14.74
CA GLN A 139 -8.57 6.84 -13.66
C GLN A 139 -7.72 6.61 -12.41
N ARG A 140 -7.09 5.45 -12.31
CA ARG A 140 -6.26 5.02 -11.18
C ARG A 140 -4.92 5.78 -11.21
N PRO A 141 -4.39 6.27 -10.07
CA PRO A 141 -3.02 6.77 -10.03
C PRO A 141 -2.03 5.70 -10.45
N ASP A 142 -0.99 6.10 -11.18
CA ASP A 142 0.15 5.23 -11.48
C ASP A 142 0.88 4.83 -10.19
N ALA A 143 1.60 3.71 -10.25
CA ALA A 143 2.44 3.26 -9.14
C ALA A 143 3.49 4.34 -8.80
N PRO A 144 3.72 4.65 -7.52
CA PRO A 144 4.78 5.56 -7.11
C PRO A 144 6.14 5.14 -7.67
N ILE A 145 6.90 6.11 -8.17
CA ILE A 145 8.27 5.92 -8.67
C ILE A 145 9.25 6.72 -7.83
N SER A 146 10.54 6.35 -7.87
CA SER A 146 11.60 7.04 -7.15
C SER A 146 12.68 7.60 -8.10
N ASN A 147 13.44 8.60 -7.60
CA ASN A 147 14.60 9.15 -8.29
C ASN A 147 15.81 8.20 -8.31
N TYR A 148 15.83 7.20 -7.44
CA TYR A 148 16.85 6.15 -7.37
C TYR A 148 16.23 4.79 -7.65
N GLU A 149 16.85 3.99 -8.50
CA GLU A 149 16.49 2.59 -8.68
C GLU A 149 16.77 1.78 -7.40
N PRO A 150 15.96 0.78 -7.06
CA PRO A 150 16.27 -0.14 -5.96
C PRO A 150 17.66 -0.77 -6.13
N GLY A 151 18.45 -0.87 -5.05
CA GLY A 151 19.79 -1.44 -5.14
C GLY A 151 20.76 -1.02 -4.05
N TYR A 152 22.05 -1.14 -4.34
CA TYR A 152 23.16 -0.88 -3.41
C TYR A 152 23.77 0.49 -3.65
N TYR A 153 23.99 1.23 -2.55
CA TYR A 153 24.57 2.57 -2.58
C TYR A 153 25.66 2.71 -1.53
N SER A 154 26.84 3.16 -1.96
CA SER A 154 27.99 3.37 -1.07
C SER A 154 27.95 4.69 -0.30
N GLN A 155 27.01 5.58 -0.58
CA GLN A 155 26.82 6.86 0.10
C GLN A 155 25.35 6.99 0.51
N TYR A 156 25.10 7.87 1.49
CA TYR A 156 23.74 8.25 1.85
C TYR A 156 23.01 8.84 0.65
N ILE A 157 21.77 8.44 0.46
CA ILE A 157 20.91 8.93 -0.61
C ILE A 157 19.61 9.49 -0.04
N ASP A 158 19.10 10.51 -0.71
CA ASP A 158 17.79 11.09 -0.42
C ASP A 158 16.81 10.62 -1.49
N VAL A 159 15.95 9.67 -1.12
CA VAL A 159 14.96 9.10 -2.02
C VAL A 159 13.77 10.05 -2.14
N THR A 160 13.55 10.54 -3.35
CA THR A 160 12.37 11.35 -3.69
C THR A 160 11.35 10.44 -4.38
N LEU A 161 10.12 10.42 -3.87
CA LEU A 161 9.02 9.67 -4.45
C LEU A 161 8.12 10.59 -5.27
N TYR A 162 7.62 10.07 -6.39
CA TYR A 162 6.71 10.78 -7.30
C TYR A 162 5.46 9.94 -7.51
N ALA A 163 4.30 10.56 -7.32
CA ALA A 163 2.99 9.97 -7.59
C ALA A 163 1.95 11.07 -7.81
N ALA A 164 0.83 10.73 -8.46
CA ALA A 164 -0.36 11.57 -8.51
C ALA A 164 -1.23 11.34 -7.27
N GLY A 165 -1.70 12.42 -6.63
CA GLY A 165 -2.54 12.35 -5.43
C GLY A 165 -1.75 12.37 -4.12
N LYS A 166 -2.36 11.87 -3.05
CA LYS A 166 -1.74 11.78 -1.73
C LYS A 166 -0.89 10.51 -1.62
N LEU A 167 0.39 10.68 -1.41
CA LEU A 167 1.33 9.56 -1.29
C LEU A 167 1.58 9.21 0.18
N TYR A 168 1.28 7.96 0.55
CA TYR A 168 1.58 7.38 1.85
C TYR A 168 2.72 6.38 1.71
N TYR A 169 3.64 6.37 2.66
CA TYR A 169 4.79 5.49 2.63
C TYR A 169 5.21 5.03 4.03
N THR A 170 5.95 3.94 4.08
CA THR A 170 6.60 3.43 5.29
C THR A 170 8.01 2.93 4.97
N THR A 171 8.87 2.91 6.01
CA THR A 171 10.23 2.35 5.96
C THR A 171 10.49 1.36 7.08
N ASN A 172 9.45 1.01 7.86
CA ASN A 172 9.52 0.17 9.07
C ASN A 172 9.18 -1.30 8.80
N GLY A 173 8.94 -1.68 7.54
CA GLY A 173 8.54 -3.03 7.15
C GLY A 173 7.02 -3.28 7.20
N GLU A 174 6.24 -2.31 7.63
CA GLU A 174 4.77 -2.36 7.61
C GLU A 174 4.23 -1.72 6.33
N TYR A 175 3.01 -2.07 5.94
CA TYR A 175 2.38 -1.46 4.78
C TYR A 175 1.81 -0.08 5.11
N PRO A 176 1.76 0.86 4.14
CA PRO A 176 1.23 2.20 4.35
C PRO A 176 -0.24 2.21 4.75
N SER A 177 -0.57 3.18 5.58
CA SER A 177 -1.88 3.47 6.14
C SER A 177 -2.24 4.93 5.83
N VAL A 178 -3.53 5.28 5.72
CA VAL A 178 -3.96 6.68 5.59
C VAL A 178 -3.70 7.51 6.86
N LYS A 179 -3.32 6.85 7.96
CA LYS A 179 -2.92 7.50 9.23
C LYS A 179 -1.43 7.85 9.25
N ASP A 180 -0.65 7.25 8.35
CA ASP A 180 0.76 7.61 8.20
C ASP A 180 0.88 9.02 7.65
N PRO A 181 1.99 9.72 7.93
CA PRO A 181 2.24 11.03 7.33
C PRO A 181 2.20 10.97 5.80
N VAL A 182 1.56 11.95 5.19
CA VAL A 182 1.63 12.14 3.75
C VAL A 182 3.06 12.49 3.37
N TYR A 183 3.58 11.91 2.30
CA TYR A 183 4.91 12.23 1.80
C TYR A 183 5.00 13.70 1.36
N GLU A 184 5.94 14.45 1.94
CA GLU A 184 6.14 15.87 1.67
C GLU A 184 7.60 16.22 1.30
N SER A 185 8.56 15.38 1.67
CA SER A 185 9.98 15.67 1.50
C SER A 185 10.78 14.39 1.25
N PRO A 186 12.00 14.51 0.63
CA PRO A 186 12.86 13.37 0.40
C PRO A 186 13.15 12.57 1.66
N ILE A 187 13.28 11.26 1.51
CA ILE A 187 13.56 10.31 2.59
C ILE A 187 15.06 10.06 2.61
N THR A 188 15.75 10.54 3.63
CA THR A 188 17.17 10.21 3.84
C THR A 188 17.27 8.78 4.36
N LEU A 189 17.91 7.90 3.60
CA LEU A 189 18.08 6.50 4.00
C LEU A 189 19.27 6.35 4.94
N PRO A 190 19.10 5.67 6.10
CA PRO A 190 20.20 5.33 6.99
C PRO A 190 21.10 4.26 6.37
N ALA A 191 22.28 4.06 6.93
CA ALA A 191 23.11 2.91 6.61
C ALA A 191 22.38 1.61 7.00
N GLY A 192 22.48 0.59 6.16
CA GLY A 192 21.80 -0.69 6.29
C GLY A 192 20.74 -0.92 5.21
N GLU A 193 19.90 -1.91 5.42
CA GLU A 193 18.81 -2.27 4.53
C GLU A 193 17.55 -1.46 4.89
N THR A 194 16.94 -0.88 3.88
CA THR A 194 15.65 -0.17 4.02
C THR A 194 14.73 -0.57 2.89
N THR A 195 13.52 -1.00 3.21
CA THR A 195 12.45 -1.22 2.24
C THR A 195 11.40 -0.13 2.38
N ILE A 196 11.16 0.60 1.30
CA ILE A 196 10.09 1.59 1.23
C ILE A 196 8.87 0.93 0.60
N TYR A 197 7.73 0.94 1.31
CA TYR A 197 6.42 0.63 0.76
C TYR A 197 5.69 1.93 0.49
N ALA A 198 5.10 2.08 -0.68
CA ALA A 198 4.43 3.32 -1.06
C ALA A 198 3.13 3.06 -1.83
N ILE A 199 2.07 3.81 -1.50
CA ILE A 199 0.77 3.78 -2.16
C ILE A 199 0.30 5.22 -2.34
N ALA A 200 -0.17 5.57 -3.54
CA ALA A 200 -0.82 6.85 -3.80
C ALA A 200 -2.34 6.69 -3.77
N VAL A 201 -3.02 7.70 -3.22
CA VAL A 201 -4.49 7.81 -3.21
C VAL A 201 -4.88 9.02 -4.05
N GLY A 202 -5.58 8.78 -5.15
CA GLY A 202 -6.08 9.82 -6.04
C GLY A 202 -7.25 10.61 -5.44
N ASP A 203 -7.53 11.78 -5.99
CA ASP A 203 -8.65 12.63 -5.55
C ASP A 203 -10.01 11.94 -5.75
N ASN A 204 -10.10 11.02 -6.69
CA ASN A 204 -11.27 10.17 -6.94
C ASN A 204 -11.43 9.02 -5.93
N GLY A 205 -10.48 8.84 -5.00
CA GLY A 205 -10.45 7.78 -3.99
C GLY A 205 -9.96 6.42 -4.49
N LEU A 206 -9.49 6.32 -5.75
CA LEU A 206 -8.79 5.14 -6.23
C LEU A 206 -7.35 5.13 -5.71
N VAL A 207 -6.82 3.92 -5.47
CA VAL A 207 -5.44 3.73 -5.00
C VAL A 207 -4.54 3.23 -6.11
N SER A 208 -3.28 3.65 -6.11
CA SER A 208 -2.25 3.12 -7.02
C SER A 208 -1.97 1.65 -6.74
N PRO A 209 -1.28 0.93 -7.63
CA PRO A 209 -0.56 -0.28 -7.25
C PRO A 209 0.41 -0.01 -6.09
N LEU A 210 0.67 -1.05 -5.27
CA LEU A 210 1.69 -0.98 -4.23
C LEU A 210 3.08 -0.94 -4.88
N THR A 211 3.89 0.06 -4.52
CA THR A 211 5.30 0.11 -4.87
C THR A 211 6.15 -0.40 -3.71
N VAL A 212 7.13 -1.25 -4.01
CA VAL A 212 8.08 -1.79 -3.04
C VAL A 212 9.49 -1.52 -3.55
N LEU A 213 10.27 -0.73 -2.80
CA LEU A 213 11.62 -0.30 -3.18
C LEU A 213 12.60 -0.73 -2.09
N GLY A 214 13.51 -1.64 -2.42
CA GLY A 214 14.55 -2.13 -1.52
C GLY A 214 15.88 -1.44 -1.76
N TYR A 215 16.48 -0.87 -0.73
CA TYR A 215 17.76 -0.19 -0.78
C TYR A 215 18.70 -0.75 0.28
N THR A 216 19.99 -0.88 -0.08
CA THR A 216 21.06 -1.17 0.87
C THR A 216 22.05 -0.03 0.79
N VAL A 217 22.20 0.73 1.88
CA VAL A 217 23.09 1.86 1.96
C VAL A 217 24.24 1.51 2.90
N THR A 218 25.46 1.50 2.40
CA THR A 218 26.65 1.25 3.26
C THR A 218 27.14 2.50 3.98
N GLY A 219 26.62 3.67 3.57
CA GLY A 219 26.99 4.95 4.15
C GLY A 219 28.33 5.46 3.63
N VAL A 220 28.85 6.54 4.23
CA VAL A 220 30.21 6.98 3.94
C VAL A 220 31.14 5.99 4.60
N ILE A 221 31.77 5.14 3.80
CA ILE A 221 32.80 4.24 4.30
C ILE A 221 34.01 5.13 4.54
N GLU A 222 34.36 5.32 5.81
CA GLU A 222 35.62 5.97 6.14
C GLU A 222 36.75 5.12 5.51
N GLU A 223 37.67 5.80 4.85
CA GLU A 223 38.88 5.18 4.34
C GLU A 223 39.56 4.40 5.46
N VAL A 224 39.82 3.11 5.22
CA VAL A 224 40.56 2.30 6.19
C VAL A 224 41.96 2.88 6.30
N LYS A 225 42.28 3.50 7.44
CA LYS A 225 43.60 4.04 7.73
C LYS A 225 44.37 3.02 8.55
N PHE A 226 45.46 2.55 8.00
CA PHE A 226 46.37 1.65 8.71
C PHE A 226 47.39 2.42 9.51
N ALA A 227 47.63 2.06 10.75
CA ALA A 227 48.71 2.64 11.54
C ALA A 227 50.08 2.21 11.02
N ASP A 228 50.16 0.99 10.46
CA ASP A 228 51.38 0.47 9.82
C ASP A 228 51.27 0.56 8.26
N PRO A 229 52.07 1.41 7.62
CA PRO A 229 52.11 1.54 6.16
C PRO A 229 52.47 0.23 5.42
N ALA A 230 53.19 -0.70 6.07
CA ALA A 230 53.56 -1.96 5.46
C ALA A 230 52.34 -2.89 5.28
N VAL A 231 51.42 -2.89 6.24
CA VAL A 231 50.14 -3.64 6.17
C VAL A 231 49.28 -3.07 5.03
N GLU A 232 49.18 -1.75 4.91
CA GLU A 232 48.46 -1.12 3.80
C GLU A 232 49.06 -1.49 2.45
N ALA A 233 50.39 -1.39 2.32
CA ALA A 233 51.09 -1.74 1.08
C ALA A 233 50.90 -3.20 0.68
N ALA A 234 50.92 -4.13 1.65
CA ALA A 234 50.67 -5.54 1.42
C ALA A 234 49.23 -5.83 0.96
N LEU A 235 48.25 -5.18 1.55
CA LEU A 235 46.85 -5.32 1.15
C LEU A 235 46.64 -4.77 -0.27
N ARG A 236 47.23 -3.64 -0.63
CA ARG A 236 47.15 -3.09 -1.97
C ARG A 236 47.83 -3.99 -3.02
N GLU A 237 48.95 -4.63 -2.66
CA GLU A 237 49.63 -5.59 -3.52
C GLU A 237 48.75 -6.85 -3.73
N LEU A 238 48.15 -7.39 -2.68
CA LEU A 238 47.25 -8.56 -2.73
C LEU A 238 45.97 -8.30 -3.52
N THR A 239 45.40 -7.11 -3.39
CA THR A 239 44.12 -6.76 -4.03
C THR A 239 44.31 -6.17 -5.43
N GLY A 240 45.55 -5.88 -5.88
CA GLY A 240 45.83 -5.24 -7.14
C GLY A 240 45.39 -3.77 -7.20
N ASP A 241 45.10 -3.17 -6.06
CA ASP A 241 44.58 -1.80 -5.96
C ASP A 241 45.72 -0.79 -5.99
N THR A 242 45.74 0.08 -7.00
CA THR A 242 46.84 0.97 -7.31
C THR A 242 46.69 2.42 -6.85
N GLY A 243 45.81 2.73 -5.90
CA GLY A 243 45.80 4.07 -5.34
C GLY A 243 44.47 4.68 -4.98
N LEU A 244 43.40 3.91 -4.99
CA LEU A 244 42.11 4.32 -4.43
C LEU A 244 42.05 4.02 -2.91
N PRO A 245 41.21 4.71 -2.12
CA PRO A 245 40.97 4.34 -0.74
C PRO A 245 40.56 2.87 -0.63
N LEU A 246 41.17 2.11 0.30
CA LEU A 246 40.73 0.74 0.57
C LEU A 246 39.37 0.78 1.20
N LEU A 247 38.37 0.41 0.41
CA LEU A 247 36.99 0.35 0.84
C LEU A 247 36.59 -1.10 1.16
N PRO A 248 36.01 -1.37 2.33
CA PRO A 248 35.61 -2.74 2.71
C PRO A 248 34.71 -3.40 1.66
N SER A 249 33.79 -2.63 1.06
CA SER A 249 32.85 -3.11 0.05
C SER A 249 33.44 -3.56 -1.29
N LEU A 250 34.70 -3.21 -1.59
CA LEU A 250 35.37 -3.59 -2.84
C LEU A 250 36.08 -4.93 -2.77
N HIS A 251 36.26 -5.50 -1.56
CA HIS A 251 37.03 -6.71 -1.36
C HIS A 251 36.26 -7.69 -0.46
N PRO A 252 35.88 -8.89 -0.96
CA PRO A 252 35.13 -9.91 -0.16
C PRO A 252 35.83 -10.28 1.16
N ALA A 253 37.15 -10.25 1.21
CA ALA A 253 37.93 -10.49 2.41
C ALA A 253 37.74 -9.40 3.48
N LEU A 254 37.27 -8.22 3.11
CA LEU A 254 36.97 -7.11 4.00
C LEU A 254 35.49 -7.14 4.47
N GLU A 255 34.61 -7.84 3.75
CA GLU A 255 33.18 -7.98 4.09
C GLU A 255 32.91 -8.96 5.22
N GLU A 256 33.82 -9.92 5.48
CA GLU A 256 33.64 -10.92 6.54
C GLU A 256 33.81 -10.37 7.96
N GLY A 257 33.82 -9.05 8.16
CA GLY A 257 33.80 -8.42 9.48
C GLY A 257 35.07 -8.60 10.34
N GLN A 258 36.08 -9.31 9.82
CA GLN A 258 37.33 -9.56 10.55
C GLN A 258 38.32 -8.40 10.48
N ILE A 259 38.07 -7.43 9.57
CA ILE A 259 38.94 -6.27 9.35
C ILE A 259 38.26 -4.96 9.72
N VAL A 260 36.97 -4.96 10.11
CA VAL A 260 36.23 -3.78 10.56
C VAL A 260 36.39 -3.68 12.08
N GLY A 261 37.38 -3.01 12.55
CA GLY A 261 37.66 -2.81 13.95
C GLY A 261 38.77 -1.79 14.18
N ASP A 262 39.07 -1.54 15.44
CA ASP A 262 40.14 -0.62 15.84
C ASP A 262 41.52 -1.24 15.50
N TYR A 263 42.07 -0.86 14.36
CA TYR A 263 43.31 -1.40 13.79
C TYR A 263 44.57 -0.78 14.38
N ALA A 264 44.54 -0.32 15.62
CA ALA A 264 45.71 0.20 16.29
C ALA A 264 46.57 -0.92 16.88
N GLY A 265 47.75 -1.14 16.37
CA GLY A 265 48.73 -2.06 16.92
C GLY A 265 48.46 -3.54 16.64
N GLN A 266 48.21 -4.38 17.66
CA GLN A 266 48.03 -5.84 17.48
C GLN A 266 46.84 -6.26 16.60
N GLY A 267 45.84 -5.37 16.41
CA GLY A 267 44.69 -5.61 15.55
C GLY A 267 45.06 -5.71 14.07
N GLU A 268 45.99 -4.87 13.60
CA GLU A 268 46.46 -4.90 12.20
C GLU A 268 47.20 -6.19 11.84
N LEU A 269 48.00 -6.70 12.77
CA LEU A 269 48.69 -7.99 12.64
C LEU A 269 47.72 -9.15 12.54
N GLN A 270 46.64 -9.14 13.34
CA GLN A 270 45.58 -10.15 13.30
C GLN A 270 44.78 -10.08 12.01
N ALA A 271 44.47 -8.87 11.52
CA ALA A 271 43.81 -8.66 10.24
C ALA A 271 44.66 -9.15 9.05
N ALA A 272 45.93 -8.83 9.03
CA ALA A 272 46.85 -9.33 8.00
C ALA A 272 47.02 -10.85 8.05
N ALA A 273 47.10 -11.44 9.27
CA ALA A 273 47.19 -12.88 9.45
C ALA A 273 45.92 -13.64 9.04
N ALA A 274 44.75 -13.02 9.19
CA ALA A 274 43.46 -13.59 8.75
C ALA A 274 43.34 -13.66 7.22
N LEU A 275 44.01 -12.79 6.48
CA LEU A 275 44.07 -12.81 5.01
C LEU A 275 45.03 -13.87 4.44
N LEU A 276 46.03 -14.27 5.18
CA LEU A 276 47.03 -15.25 4.72
C LEU A 276 46.44 -16.60 4.31
N PRO A 277 45.42 -17.17 4.98
CA PRO A 277 44.81 -18.43 4.57
C PRO A 277 44.03 -18.32 3.25
N LEU A 278 43.50 -17.14 2.89
CA LEU A 278 42.76 -16.94 1.64
C LEU A 278 43.68 -16.94 0.41
N TYR A 279 44.99 -16.72 0.62
CA TYR A 279 46.02 -16.67 -0.41
C TYR A 279 47.14 -17.71 -0.13
N ALA A 280 46.77 -18.85 0.43
CA ALA A 280 47.71 -19.86 0.91
C ALA A 280 48.67 -20.43 -0.19
N ASP A 281 48.32 -20.27 -1.45
CA ASP A 281 49.10 -20.69 -2.59
C ASP A 281 50.01 -19.58 -3.18
N ASP A 282 49.88 -18.34 -2.70
CA ASP A 282 50.66 -17.20 -3.19
C ASP A 282 51.85 -16.86 -2.26
N PRO A 283 52.99 -16.49 -2.78
CA PRO A 283 54.14 -16.07 -1.96
C PRO A 283 53.81 -14.79 -1.19
N LEU A 284 54.27 -14.72 0.04
CA LEU A 284 54.08 -13.55 0.92
C LEU A 284 54.45 -12.27 0.21
N PRO A 285 53.61 -11.22 0.19
CA PRO A 285 53.89 -9.96 -0.45
C PRO A 285 55.27 -9.37 -0.05
N THR A 286 55.93 -8.76 -1.01
CA THR A 286 57.30 -8.20 -0.84
C THR A 286 57.34 -7.16 0.28
N SER A 287 56.26 -6.38 0.43
CA SER A 287 56.09 -5.36 1.46
C SER A 287 56.05 -5.93 2.87
N LEU A 288 55.36 -7.05 3.08
CA LEU A 288 55.32 -7.75 4.37
C LEU A 288 56.67 -8.41 4.70
N ARG A 289 57.35 -8.99 3.73
CA ARG A 289 58.71 -9.51 3.93
C ARG A 289 59.70 -8.43 4.32
N ALA A 290 59.60 -7.25 3.69
CA ALA A 290 60.44 -6.09 4.01
C ALA A 290 60.19 -5.54 5.39
N ALA A 291 58.96 -5.67 5.91
CA ALA A 291 58.59 -5.26 7.27
C ALA A 291 58.92 -6.31 8.34
N GLY A 292 59.51 -7.47 7.96
CA GLY A 292 59.96 -8.52 8.91
C GLY A 292 58.88 -9.58 9.23
N TYR A 293 57.78 -9.57 8.51
CA TYR A 293 56.77 -10.65 8.62
C TYR A 293 57.23 -11.86 7.79
N GLY A 294 57.46 -12.99 8.41
CA GLY A 294 57.92 -14.22 7.79
C GLY A 294 56.95 -15.37 8.01
N ALA A 295 57.20 -16.48 7.32
CA ALA A 295 56.40 -17.68 7.39
C ALA A 295 56.37 -18.37 8.80
N ASP A 296 57.11 -17.82 9.74
CA ASP A 296 57.31 -18.40 11.08
C ASP A 296 56.38 -17.78 12.14
N GLY A 297 55.40 -16.96 11.78
CA GLY A 297 54.35 -16.45 12.69
C GLY A 297 54.87 -15.50 13.79
N GLN A 298 55.97 -14.79 13.59
CA GLN A 298 56.49 -13.74 14.42
C GLN A 298 56.45 -12.39 13.74
#